data_538bf01d70f20b2d691843c5effe00d8
#
_entry.id   538bf01d70f20b2d691843c5effe00d8
#
_cell.length_a   1.000
_cell.length_b   1.000
_cell.length_c   1.000
_cell.angle_alpha   90.00
_cell.angle_beta   90.00
_cell.angle_gamma   90.00
#
_symmetry.space_group_name_H-M   'P 1'
#
loop_
_entity.id
_entity.type
_entity.pdbx_description
1 polymer ?
#
loop_
_entity_poly.entity_id
_entity_poly.type
_entity_poly.pdbx_seq_one_letter_code
_entity_poly.pdbx_strand_id
1 'polypeptide(L)'
;MTFTKLILALACLMSSTLVAQEAKVTELMSKDMTNIPGKEGLMIVVDYPPGSTDPIHRHNAHAFIYVLEGSIVMQVNGGKETTLTPGQTFYEGPDDVHVVGRNASKTKPAKFIVVFVKDKGAPVLVPAN
;
A
#
# COMPACT_ATOMS: atom_id res chain seq x y z
N MET A 1 27.83 -61.99 -11.21
CA MET A 1 26.94 -61.29 -10.30
C MET A 1 27.24 -59.82 -10.33
N THR A 2 26.45 -59.04 -11.04
CA THR A 2 26.63 -57.59 -11.23
C THR A 2 25.61 -56.84 -10.33
N PHE A 3 26.08 -56.20 -9.27
CA PHE A 3 25.26 -55.41 -8.39
C PHE A 3 25.05 -54.04 -9.01
N THR A 4 23.85 -53.78 -9.52
CA THR A 4 23.43 -52.45 -10.00
C THR A 4 23.06 -51.60 -8.77
N LYS A 5 23.87 -50.58 -8.46
CA LYS A 5 23.57 -49.59 -7.42
C LYS A 5 22.54 -48.58 -7.96
N LEU A 6 21.32 -48.67 -7.42
CA LEU A 6 20.26 -47.70 -7.66
C LEU A 6 20.53 -46.47 -6.81
N ILE A 7 20.94 -45.33 -7.44
CA ILE A 7 21.09 -44.04 -6.76
C ILE A 7 19.73 -43.35 -6.82
N LEU A 8 19.05 -43.29 -5.65
CA LEU A 8 17.82 -42.54 -5.49
C LEU A 8 18.19 -41.08 -5.27
N ALA A 9 18.04 -40.25 -6.29
CA ALA A 9 18.21 -38.81 -6.18
C ALA A 9 16.98 -38.18 -5.50
N LEU A 10 17.14 -37.81 -4.22
CA LEU A 10 16.12 -37.09 -3.46
C LEU A 10 16.13 -35.60 -3.91
N ALA A 11 15.22 -35.24 -4.80
CA ALA A 11 15.01 -33.84 -5.18
C ALA A 11 14.31 -33.10 -4.03
N CYS A 12 15.08 -32.33 -3.25
CA CYS A 12 14.52 -31.35 -2.30
C CYS A 12 13.83 -30.24 -3.07
N LEU A 13 12.51 -30.25 -3.16
CA LEU A 13 11.72 -29.10 -3.57
C LEU A 13 11.86 -28.03 -2.47
N MET A 14 12.72 -27.06 -2.69
CA MET A 14 12.76 -25.84 -1.89
C MET A 14 11.54 -24.99 -2.28
N SER A 15 10.47 -25.09 -1.50
CA SER A 15 9.35 -24.16 -1.58
C SER A 15 9.82 -22.81 -1.06
N SER A 16 10.20 -21.91 -1.97
CA SER A 16 10.45 -20.52 -1.65
C SER A 16 9.09 -19.86 -1.33
N THR A 17 8.83 -19.62 -0.06
CA THR A 17 7.73 -18.76 0.35
C THR A 17 8.06 -17.34 -0.10
N LEU A 18 7.38 -16.85 -1.14
CA LEU A 18 7.41 -15.45 -1.50
C LEU A 18 6.70 -14.67 -0.37
N VAL A 19 7.48 -14.08 0.51
CA VAL A 19 6.98 -13.06 1.44
C VAL A 19 6.70 -11.83 0.59
N ALA A 20 5.44 -11.36 0.60
CA ALA A 20 5.08 -10.11 -0.06
C ALA A 20 5.88 -8.97 0.59
N GLN A 21 6.52 -8.14 -0.24
CA GLN A 21 7.27 -6.99 0.23
C GLN A 21 6.31 -5.90 0.72
N GLU A 22 6.73 -5.18 1.77
CA GLU A 22 5.96 -4.05 2.29
C GLU A 22 5.98 -2.86 1.31
N ALA A 23 4.96 -2.01 1.40
CA ALA A 23 4.90 -0.76 0.67
C ALA A 23 6.07 0.16 1.07
N LYS A 24 6.66 0.84 0.09
CA LYS A 24 7.66 1.88 0.34
C LYS A 24 6.99 3.24 0.24
N VAL A 25 7.08 4.02 1.31
CA VAL A 25 6.55 5.38 1.39
C VAL A 25 7.70 6.38 1.32
N THR A 26 7.60 7.38 0.43
CA THR A 26 8.58 8.46 0.30
C THR A 26 7.87 9.80 0.39
N GLU A 27 8.30 10.66 1.31
CA GLU A 27 7.82 12.03 1.39
C GLU A 27 8.35 12.84 0.20
N LEU A 28 7.46 13.56 -0.46
CA LEU A 28 7.80 14.47 -1.57
C LEU A 28 7.80 15.93 -1.13
N MET A 29 6.84 16.31 -0.29
CA MET A 29 6.68 17.69 0.18
C MET A 29 5.86 17.71 1.47
N SER A 30 6.23 18.61 2.38
CA SER A 30 5.42 19.00 3.53
C SER A 30 5.39 20.52 3.63
N LYS A 31 4.19 21.09 3.89
CA LYS A 31 3.99 22.54 4.03
C LYS A 31 2.92 22.85 5.07
N ASP A 32 3.24 23.77 5.97
CA ASP A 32 2.25 24.35 6.86
C ASP A 32 1.19 25.10 6.05
N MET A 33 -0.06 24.90 6.39
CA MET A 33 -1.20 25.62 5.78
C MET A 33 -1.50 26.87 6.60
N THR A 34 -0.90 27.98 6.21
CA THR A 34 -0.94 29.24 6.99
C THR A 34 -2.34 29.82 7.21
N ASN A 35 -3.28 29.51 6.30
CA ASN A 35 -4.68 29.92 6.39
C ASN A 35 -5.58 28.91 7.12
N ILE A 36 -5.02 27.78 7.54
CA ILE A 36 -5.71 26.76 8.34
C ILE A 36 -4.81 26.42 9.53
N PRO A 37 -4.90 27.17 10.62
CA PRO A 37 -4.01 27.00 11.77
C PRO A 37 -3.94 25.57 12.29
N GLY A 38 -2.73 25.08 12.57
CA GLY A 38 -2.48 23.74 13.10
C GLY A 38 -2.52 22.63 12.05
N LYS A 39 -2.74 22.96 10.77
CA LYS A 39 -2.75 21.97 9.68
C LYS A 39 -1.51 22.07 8.80
N GLU A 40 -1.14 20.94 8.22
CA GLU A 40 -0.13 20.84 7.15
C GLU A 40 -0.67 20.05 5.96
N GLY A 41 -0.17 20.38 4.79
CA GLY A 41 -0.27 19.55 3.59
C GLY A 41 0.96 18.66 3.50
N LEU A 42 0.74 17.36 3.32
CA LEU A 42 1.81 16.38 3.13
C LEU A 42 1.58 15.63 1.83
N MET A 43 2.56 15.61 0.95
CA MET A 43 2.54 14.82 -0.28
C MET A 43 3.54 13.69 -0.17
N ILE A 44 3.07 12.47 -0.41
CA ILE A 44 3.90 11.26 -0.45
C ILE A 44 3.70 10.52 -1.76
N VAL A 45 4.68 9.73 -2.14
CA VAL A 45 4.52 8.68 -3.13
C VAL A 45 4.63 7.32 -2.43
N VAL A 46 3.77 6.40 -2.84
CA VAL A 46 3.74 5.03 -2.35
C VAL A 46 4.07 4.09 -3.50
N ASP A 47 5.09 3.29 -3.31
CA ASP A 47 5.45 2.19 -4.20
C ASP A 47 4.94 0.87 -3.60
N TYR A 48 4.04 0.22 -4.30
CA TYR A 48 3.54 -1.11 -3.97
C TYR A 48 4.29 -2.17 -4.77
N PRO A 49 5.17 -2.94 -4.13
CA PRO A 49 5.71 -4.15 -4.79
C PRO A 49 4.59 -5.11 -5.20
N PRO A 50 4.86 -6.04 -6.12
CA PRO A 50 3.89 -7.08 -6.46
C PRO A 50 3.37 -7.81 -5.22
N GLY A 51 2.04 -7.91 -5.08
CA GLY A 51 1.39 -8.62 -3.99
C GLY A 51 1.38 -7.90 -2.64
N SER A 52 1.88 -6.66 -2.55
CA SER A 52 1.88 -5.93 -1.28
C SER A 52 0.46 -5.60 -0.80
N THR A 53 0.29 -5.62 0.51
CA THR A 53 -0.98 -5.35 1.20
C THR A 53 -0.71 -4.52 2.45
N ASP A 54 -1.49 -3.46 2.65
CA ASP A 54 -1.42 -2.65 3.85
C ASP A 54 -2.20 -3.30 5.00
N PRO A 55 -1.79 -3.09 6.25
CA PRO A 55 -2.61 -3.41 7.41
C PRO A 55 -3.83 -2.48 7.45
N ILE A 56 -4.88 -2.89 8.17
CA ILE A 56 -6.05 -2.04 8.43
C ILE A 56 -5.59 -0.83 9.26
N HIS A 57 -5.92 0.37 8.79
CA HIS A 57 -5.46 1.62 9.40
C HIS A 57 -6.41 2.79 9.13
N ARG A 58 -6.10 3.93 9.75
CA ARG A 58 -6.69 5.24 9.45
C ARG A 58 -5.59 6.29 9.37
N HIS A 59 -5.90 7.44 8.80
CA HIS A 59 -4.96 8.54 8.69
C HIS A 59 -5.27 9.70 9.65
N ASN A 60 -6.49 9.80 10.19
CA ASN A 60 -7.00 10.97 10.92
C ASN A 60 -6.78 12.27 10.11
N ALA A 61 -6.94 12.18 8.82
CA ALA A 61 -6.63 13.21 7.84
C ALA A 61 -7.54 13.09 6.61
N HIS A 62 -7.63 14.15 5.83
CA HIS A 62 -8.11 14.03 4.46
C HIS A 62 -6.98 13.50 3.59
N ALA A 63 -7.23 12.44 2.84
CA ALA A 63 -6.28 11.82 1.93
C ALA A 63 -6.84 11.81 0.51
N PHE A 64 -6.11 12.39 -0.42
CA PHE A 64 -6.43 12.43 -1.85
C PHE A 64 -5.41 11.58 -2.59
N ILE A 65 -5.88 10.51 -3.22
CA ILE A 65 -5.03 9.52 -3.90
C ILE A 65 -5.15 9.69 -5.42
N TYR A 66 -4.00 9.60 -6.10
CA TYR A 66 -3.91 9.61 -7.56
C TYR A 66 -2.96 8.51 -8.02
N VAL A 67 -3.44 7.59 -8.86
CA VAL A 67 -2.66 6.47 -9.36
C VAL A 67 -1.76 6.89 -10.52
N LEU A 68 -0.46 6.57 -10.42
CA LEU A 68 0.56 6.85 -11.44
C LEU A 68 0.84 5.63 -12.33
N GLU A 69 1.01 4.45 -11.72
CA GLU A 69 1.43 3.23 -12.40
C GLU A 69 0.75 2.01 -11.79
N GLY A 70 0.50 0.99 -12.63
CA GLY A 70 -0.10 -0.26 -12.17
C GLY A 70 -1.55 -0.09 -11.74
N SER A 71 -2.03 -1.00 -10.91
CA SER A 71 -3.40 -0.97 -10.38
C SER A 71 -3.40 -1.24 -8.89
N ILE A 72 -4.20 -0.51 -8.15
CA ILE A 72 -4.39 -0.66 -6.71
C ILE A 72 -5.84 -0.93 -6.37
N VAL A 73 -6.08 -1.65 -5.28
CA VAL A 73 -7.42 -1.91 -4.76
C VAL A 73 -7.56 -1.19 -3.43
N MET A 74 -8.59 -0.37 -3.30
CA MET A 74 -8.88 0.45 -2.14
C MET A 74 -10.30 0.23 -1.64
N GLN A 75 -10.47 0.23 -0.32
CA GLN A 75 -11.77 0.22 0.33
C GLN A 75 -11.69 0.87 1.71
N VAL A 76 -12.61 1.77 1.99
CA VAL A 76 -12.90 2.23 3.36
C VAL A 76 -14.05 1.40 3.94
N ASN A 77 -14.08 1.27 5.27
CA ASN A 77 -15.13 0.52 5.96
C ASN A 77 -16.52 1.07 5.61
N GLY A 78 -17.43 0.18 5.24
CA GLY A 78 -18.78 0.55 4.78
C GLY A 78 -18.86 1.02 3.32
N GLY A 79 -17.72 1.22 2.66
CA GLY A 79 -17.65 1.60 1.25
C GLY A 79 -17.47 0.39 0.32
N LYS A 80 -17.48 0.68 -0.97
CA LYS A 80 -17.27 -0.33 -2.02
C LYS A 80 -15.77 -0.56 -2.25
N GLU A 81 -15.37 -1.82 -2.38
CA GLU A 81 -14.03 -2.16 -2.88
C GLU A 81 -13.91 -1.70 -4.34
N THR A 82 -12.84 -0.93 -4.63
CA THR A 82 -12.64 -0.29 -5.92
C THR A 82 -11.22 -0.57 -6.43
N THR A 83 -11.13 -1.04 -7.66
CA THR A 83 -9.83 -1.14 -8.36
C THR A 83 -9.60 0.14 -9.16
N LEU A 84 -8.42 0.74 -8.96
CA LEU A 84 -8.00 1.99 -9.57
C LEU A 84 -6.83 1.76 -10.49
N THR A 85 -6.87 2.38 -11.67
CA THR A 85 -5.81 2.36 -12.68
C THR A 85 -5.21 3.75 -12.87
N PRO A 86 -4.08 3.91 -13.60
CA PRO A 86 -3.43 5.21 -13.77
C PRO A 86 -4.39 6.32 -14.21
N GLY A 87 -4.29 7.47 -13.54
CA GLY A 87 -5.17 8.62 -13.78
C GLY A 87 -6.45 8.63 -12.94
N GLN A 88 -6.75 7.56 -12.23
CA GLN A 88 -7.91 7.49 -11.34
C GLN A 88 -7.58 7.93 -9.91
N THR A 89 -8.62 8.36 -9.20
CA THR A 89 -8.51 8.95 -7.87
C THR A 89 -9.34 8.18 -6.85
N PHE A 90 -8.94 8.31 -5.58
CA PHE A 90 -9.66 7.82 -4.42
C PHE A 90 -9.57 8.85 -3.29
N TYR A 91 -10.53 8.84 -2.39
CA TYR A 91 -10.55 9.73 -1.24
C TYR A 91 -10.82 8.94 0.04
N GLU A 92 -10.08 9.31 1.10
CA GLU A 92 -10.33 8.87 2.47
C GLU A 92 -10.49 10.09 3.37
N GLY A 93 -11.54 10.08 4.20
CA GLY A 93 -11.78 11.12 5.19
C GLY A 93 -11.09 10.84 6.52
N PRO A 94 -11.09 11.82 7.45
CA PRO A 94 -10.40 11.68 8.74
C PRO A 94 -10.98 10.59 9.65
N ASP A 95 -12.25 10.23 9.47
CA ASP A 95 -12.92 9.20 10.26
C ASP A 95 -12.97 7.83 9.54
N ASP A 96 -12.52 7.77 8.31
CA ASP A 96 -12.52 6.53 7.53
C ASP A 96 -11.48 5.54 8.04
N VAL A 97 -11.88 4.27 8.12
CA VAL A 97 -10.97 3.15 8.33
C VAL A 97 -10.68 2.50 6.98
N HIS A 98 -9.43 2.51 6.58
CA HIS A 98 -8.96 1.88 5.36
C HIS A 98 -8.82 0.37 5.60
N VAL A 99 -9.76 -0.41 5.08
CA VAL A 99 -9.84 -1.85 5.32
C VAL A 99 -9.18 -2.68 4.23
N VAL A 100 -9.07 -2.13 3.02
CA VAL A 100 -8.34 -2.73 1.90
C VAL A 100 -7.46 -1.69 1.24
N GLY A 101 -6.16 -1.93 1.26
CA GLY A 101 -5.14 -1.22 0.50
C GLY A 101 -4.14 -2.24 -0.02
N ARG A 102 -4.09 -2.47 -1.33
CA ARG A 102 -3.18 -3.47 -1.89
C ARG A 102 -2.86 -3.22 -3.35
N ASN A 103 -1.73 -3.77 -3.79
CA ASN A 103 -1.47 -3.93 -5.21
C ASN A 103 -2.48 -4.93 -5.80
N ALA A 104 -3.15 -4.58 -6.88
CA ALA A 104 -4.07 -5.49 -7.57
C ALA A 104 -3.33 -6.66 -8.24
N SER A 105 -2.03 -6.51 -8.52
CA SER A 105 -1.19 -7.50 -9.20
C SER A 105 -0.22 -8.20 -8.23
N LYS A 106 -0.02 -9.49 -8.42
CA LYS A 106 1.02 -10.28 -7.76
C LYS A 106 2.34 -10.34 -8.54
N THR A 107 2.37 -9.74 -9.74
CA THR A 107 3.52 -9.85 -10.65
C THR A 107 4.06 -8.50 -11.10
N LYS A 108 3.27 -7.42 -11.01
CA LYS A 108 3.63 -6.06 -11.45
C LYS A 108 3.58 -5.09 -10.29
N PRO A 109 4.49 -4.10 -10.22
CA PRO A 109 4.44 -3.04 -9.22
C PRO A 109 3.29 -2.05 -9.50
N ALA A 110 2.91 -1.30 -8.48
CA ALA A 110 2.03 -0.16 -8.61
C ALA A 110 2.60 1.05 -7.87
N LYS A 111 2.21 2.24 -8.28
CA LYS A 111 2.67 3.51 -7.71
C LYS A 111 1.53 4.52 -7.69
N PHE A 112 1.40 5.23 -6.59
CA PHE A 112 0.41 6.29 -6.45
C PHE A 112 0.91 7.42 -5.56
N ILE A 113 0.33 8.60 -5.73
CA ILE A 113 0.56 9.76 -4.87
C ILE A 113 -0.59 9.86 -3.89
N VAL A 114 -0.29 10.29 -2.66
CA VAL A 114 -1.27 10.70 -1.67
C VAL A 114 -0.94 12.11 -1.21
N VAL A 115 -1.95 12.98 -1.21
CA VAL A 115 -1.89 14.30 -0.59
C VAL A 115 -2.78 14.28 0.65
N PHE A 116 -2.17 14.54 1.81
CA PHE A 116 -2.87 14.66 3.07
C PHE A 116 -3.09 16.11 3.48
N VAL A 117 -4.24 16.39 4.05
CA VAL A 117 -4.46 17.55 4.91
C VAL A 117 -4.67 17.03 6.32
N LYS A 118 -3.71 17.27 7.21
CA LYS A 118 -3.62 16.65 8.53
C LYS A 118 -3.16 17.62 9.60
N ASP A 119 -3.30 17.24 10.87
CA ASP A 119 -2.71 17.97 11.97
C ASP A 119 -1.19 17.97 11.84
N LYS A 120 -0.58 19.13 12.06
CA LYS A 120 0.87 19.30 11.98
C LYS A 120 1.57 18.37 12.97
N GLY A 121 2.55 17.60 12.46
CA GLY A 121 3.33 16.66 13.25
C GLY A 121 2.61 15.37 13.65
N ALA A 122 1.33 15.20 13.30
CA ALA A 122 0.60 13.96 13.59
C ALA A 122 1.10 12.80 12.71
N PRO A 123 1.01 11.54 13.20
CA PRO A 123 1.37 10.37 12.40
C PRO A 123 0.54 10.27 11.12
N VAL A 124 1.15 9.82 10.03
CA VAL A 124 0.47 9.61 8.74
C VAL A 124 -0.47 8.41 8.81
N LEU A 125 -0.10 7.39 9.58
CA LEU A 125 -0.82 6.14 9.68
C LEU A 125 -1.04 5.79 11.16
N VAL A 126 -2.28 5.47 11.50
CA VAL A 126 -2.68 5.03 12.84
C VAL A 126 -3.31 3.65 12.69
N PRO A 127 -2.82 2.62 13.40
CA PRO A 127 -3.46 1.30 13.40
C PRO A 127 -4.94 1.39 13.78
N ALA A 128 -5.77 0.62 13.10
CA ALA A 128 -7.20 0.50 13.40
C ALA A 128 -7.54 -0.99 13.58
N ASN A 129 -8.29 -1.29 14.64
CA ASN A 129 -8.77 -2.64 14.95
C ASN A 129 -10.20 -2.83 14.45
#